data_77ea6876b97f37dc373ed0d015269505
#
_entry.id   77ea6876b97f37dc373ed0d015269505
#
_cell.length_a   1.000
_cell.length_b   1.000
_cell.length_c   1.000
_cell.angle_alpha   90.00
_cell.angle_beta   90.00
_cell.angle_gamma   90.00
#
_symmetry.space_group_name_H-M   'P 1'
#
loop_
_entity.id
_entity.type
_entity.pdbx_description
1 polymer ?
#
loop_
_entity_poly.entity_id
_entity_poly.type
_entity_poly.pdbx_seq_one_letter_code
_entity_poly.pdbx_strand_id
1 'polypeptide(L)'
;MRYRRFGSIVLTGALAIAALGTAPAAVAGPVAAENPSAATVANGSRHRVEVFAEDGSIGRATVPAASPYLTGDRPGLAPAAGDGEVTPILRSGDSAGKVDVVVIGDGYTAAEQEKFHADAAAKWQELSAVEPYAGYRNLFNVWAVATVSAESGITGDPDRATVRSTALGSYFWCEDIERLLCVDTKAVENYAVKAPQADLVLVVANTAKYGGAGYNVASPLGYDGIATVAGGNPKAGQIAVHETGHSLGKLADEYFYDGSDTYPAGEGEPAEPNISMYTADRLTHDRAKWYRWIGRTSPDGGVVGSYEGGGYYPKGLYRPTENSIMRSLGREFNLPGREAMIAGFYRHAVPLTSPTPAGTPLTRSDRLTVDLPVAGTTLGWSLDGRTLPQLRGRTTVDLRTVPLPGPRGRVHTLTATATDPTPAVLDPALRTGLTATLSWPVTR
;
A
#
# COMPACT_ATOMS: atom_id res chain seq x y z
N MET A 1 -86.02 -0.86 13.57
CA MET A 1 -86.65 -0.67 14.89
C MET A 1 -85.61 -0.83 15.99
N ARG A 2 -85.51 0.21 16.85
CA ARG A 2 -84.85 0.29 18.19
C ARG A 2 -83.34 0.36 18.22
N TYR A 3 -82.89 1.56 18.49
CA TYR A 3 -81.65 2.04 19.06
C TYR A 3 -81.35 1.37 20.46
N ARG A 4 -80.06 1.09 20.75
CA ARG A 4 -79.48 1.29 22.06
C ARG A 4 -78.10 1.82 21.98
N ARG A 5 -77.89 3.01 22.53
CA ARG A 5 -76.62 3.65 22.86
C ARG A 5 -76.01 2.96 24.07
N PHE A 6 -74.71 2.74 24.09
CA PHE A 6 -73.94 2.61 25.32
C PHE A 6 -72.67 3.50 25.28
N GLY A 7 -72.45 4.15 26.36
CA GLY A 7 -71.62 5.32 26.51
C GLY A 7 -70.10 5.02 26.55
N SER A 8 -69.37 6.03 26.23
CA SER A 8 -67.90 6.12 26.27
C SER A 8 -67.47 6.32 27.73
N ILE A 9 -66.54 5.48 28.18
CA ILE A 9 -65.72 5.76 29.35
C ILE A 9 -64.32 6.07 28.83
N VAL A 10 -63.91 7.32 29.00
CA VAL A 10 -62.55 7.81 28.71
C VAL A 10 -61.68 7.48 29.93
N LEU A 11 -60.74 6.54 29.77
CA LEU A 11 -59.66 6.33 30.74
C LEU A 11 -58.41 7.03 30.24
N THR A 12 -58.08 8.14 30.85
CA THR A 12 -56.79 8.85 30.65
C THR A 12 -55.69 8.09 31.38
N GLY A 13 -54.93 7.27 30.62
CA GLY A 13 -53.68 6.68 31.08
C GLY A 13 -52.50 7.57 30.64
N ALA A 14 -51.86 8.20 31.61
CA ALA A 14 -50.62 8.90 31.36
C ALA A 14 -49.48 7.90 31.11
N LEU A 15 -49.01 7.80 29.88
CA LEU A 15 -47.79 7.05 29.53
C LEU A 15 -46.60 7.95 29.77
N ALA A 16 -45.82 7.66 30.84
CA ALA A 16 -44.50 8.25 31.02
C ALA A 16 -43.54 7.61 29.99
N ILE A 17 -43.20 8.34 28.97
CA ILE A 17 -42.13 7.96 28.04
C ILE A 17 -40.79 8.30 28.71
N ALA A 18 -40.10 7.29 29.22
CA ALA A 18 -38.69 7.41 29.59
C ALA A 18 -37.86 7.59 28.28
N ALA A 19 -37.42 8.80 28.03
CA ALA A 19 -36.46 9.07 27.00
C ALA A 19 -35.11 8.48 27.42
N LEU A 20 -34.78 7.31 26.87
CA LEU A 20 -33.40 6.83 26.83
C LEU A 20 -32.61 7.78 25.90
N GLY A 21 -31.91 8.71 26.49
CA GLY A 21 -30.94 9.53 25.79
C GLY A 21 -29.78 8.64 25.32
N THR A 22 -29.76 8.34 24.03
CA THR A 22 -28.54 7.89 23.38
C THR A 22 -27.60 9.07 23.39
N ALA A 23 -26.52 9.00 24.17
CA ALA A 23 -25.42 9.93 24.05
C ALA A 23 -24.87 9.81 22.61
N PRO A 24 -24.68 10.92 21.90
CA PRO A 24 -24.02 10.88 20.61
C PRO A 24 -22.59 10.38 20.83
N ALA A 25 -22.18 9.37 20.05
CA ALA A 25 -20.79 9.00 19.94
C ALA A 25 -20.00 10.28 19.61
N ALA A 26 -19.00 10.57 20.43
CA ALA A 26 -18.12 11.70 20.19
C ALA A 26 -17.42 11.47 18.83
N VAL A 27 -17.94 12.11 17.81
CA VAL A 27 -17.21 12.31 16.55
C VAL A 27 -16.00 13.14 16.94
N ALA A 28 -14.79 12.61 16.72
CA ALA A 28 -13.58 13.40 16.89
C ALA A 28 -13.73 14.63 15.98
N GLY A 29 -13.95 15.79 16.59
CA GLY A 29 -14.08 17.06 15.89
C GLY A 29 -12.80 17.33 15.11
N PRO A 30 -12.84 18.20 14.09
CA PRO A 30 -11.68 18.56 13.32
C PRO A 30 -10.61 19.11 14.26
N VAL A 31 -9.47 18.42 14.32
CA VAL A 31 -8.26 19.00 14.92
C VAL A 31 -7.91 20.17 14.02
N ALA A 32 -7.93 21.37 14.56
CA ALA A 32 -7.62 22.59 13.84
C ALA A 32 -6.32 22.40 13.04
N ALA A 33 -6.33 22.79 11.78
CA ALA A 33 -5.15 22.82 10.95
C ALA A 33 -4.14 23.79 11.55
N GLU A 34 -3.16 23.28 12.31
CA GLU A 34 -2.02 24.07 12.74
C GLU A 34 -1.08 24.25 11.55
N ASN A 35 -0.91 25.50 11.14
CA ASN A 35 0.16 25.91 10.25
C ASN A 35 1.52 25.44 10.81
N PRO A 36 2.47 24.97 9.98
CA PRO A 36 3.79 24.57 10.44
C PRO A 36 4.63 25.81 10.78
N SER A 37 4.41 26.38 11.96
CA SER A 37 5.35 27.32 12.57
C SER A 37 6.15 26.54 13.61
N ALA A 38 7.48 26.61 13.48
CA ALA A 38 8.46 25.93 14.28
C ALA A 38 8.22 26.10 15.79
N ALA A 39 7.64 25.10 16.42
CA ALA A 39 7.73 24.91 17.86
C ALA A 39 8.81 23.85 18.10
N THR A 40 9.91 24.28 18.66
CA THR A 40 11.00 23.46 19.20
C THR A 40 10.43 22.47 20.21
N VAL A 41 10.26 21.20 19.80
CA VAL A 41 9.78 20.16 20.69
C VAL A 41 10.97 19.57 21.44
N ALA A 42 11.01 19.84 22.71
CA ALA A 42 11.83 19.07 23.65
C ALA A 42 11.24 17.67 23.79
N ASN A 43 12.09 16.65 23.58
CA ASN A 43 11.91 15.22 23.89
C ASN A 43 10.87 14.42 23.07
N GLY A 44 11.34 13.82 21.99
CA GLY A 44 10.73 12.71 21.28
C GLY A 44 10.26 13.10 19.88
N SER A 45 10.75 12.42 18.84
CA SER A 45 10.22 12.56 17.50
C SER A 45 8.74 12.14 17.46
N ARG A 46 7.91 12.87 16.72
CA ARG A 46 6.49 12.57 16.53
C ARG A 46 6.23 12.36 15.04
N HIS A 47 5.30 11.48 14.75
CA HIS A 47 4.87 11.18 13.38
C HIS A 47 3.43 11.62 13.17
N ARG A 48 3.15 12.11 11.98
CA ARG A 48 1.78 12.27 11.50
C ARG A 48 1.30 10.93 11.01
N VAL A 49 0.11 10.51 11.46
CA VAL A 49 -0.49 9.22 11.11
C VAL A 49 -1.94 9.41 10.67
N GLU A 50 -2.43 8.47 9.90
CA GLU A 50 -3.83 8.35 9.55
C GLU A 50 -4.58 7.45 10.52
N VAL A 51 -5.86 7.76 10.71
CA VAL A 51 -6.77 7.09 11.64
C VAL A 51 -8.01 6.64 10.88
N PHE A 52 -8.27 5.35 10.87
CA PHE A 52 -9.33 4.74 10.06
C PHE A 52 -10.53 4.35 10.92
N ALA A 53 -11.75 4.72 10.48
CA ALA A 53 -12.98 4.30 11.13
C ALA A 53 -13.64 3.13 10.38
N GLU A 54 -14.47 2.36 11.09
CA GLU A 54 -15.16 1.19 10.51
C GLU A 54 -16.17 1.54 9.40
N ASP A 55 -16.66 2.79 9.38
CA ASP A 55 -17.53 3.31 8.33
C ASP A 55 -16.75 3.71 7.05
N GLY A 56 -15.42 3.57 7.07
CA GLY A 56 -14.52 3.90 5.99
C GLY A 56 -14.02 5.34 6.00
N SER A 57 -14.44 6.16 6.95
CA SER A 57 -13.93 7.54 7.08
C SER A 57 -12.49 7.55 7.61
N ILE A 58 -11.72 8.55 7.19
CA ILE A 58 -10.30 8.68 7.49
C ILE A 58 -10.05 10.01 8.18
N GLY A 59 -9.24 9.98 9.23
CA GLY A 59 -8.82 11.15 10.00
C GLY A 59 -7.31 11.16 10.19
N ARG A 60 -6.79 12.13 10.96
CA ARG A 60 -5.36 12.27 11.24
C ARG A 60 -5.10 12.49 12.71
N ALA A 61 -3.92 12.05 13.15
CA ALA A 61 -3.38 12.31 14.47
C ALA A 61 -1.87 12.54 14.39
N THR A 62 -1.29 13.04 15.47
CA THR A 62 0.17 13.16 15.62
C THR A 62 0.58 12.32 16.82
N VAL A 63 1.38 11.28 16.61
CA VAL A 63 1.71 10.26 17.60
C VAL A 63 3.20 10.25 17.94
N PRO A 64 3.62 9.75 19.11
CA PRO A 64 5.01 9.51 19.41
C PRO A 64 5.64 8.50 18.43
N ALA A 65 6.91 8.70 18.09
CA ALA A 65 7.68 7.71 17.32
C ALA A 65 8.06 6.49 18.18
N ALA A 66 8.27 6.71 19.46
CA ALA A 66 8.56 5.67 20.43
C ALA A 66 7.30 5.22 21.16
N SER A 67 7.15 3.92 21.34
CA SER A 67 6.06 3.37 22.14
C SER A 67 6.38 3.48 23.64
N PRO A 68 5.46 3.96 24.48
CA PRO A 68 5.63 3.96 25.93
C PRO A 68 5.59 2.55 26.53
N TYR A 69 5.17 1.55 25.76
CA TYR A 69 5.04 0.16 26.19
C TYR A 69 6.18 -0.73 25.68
N LEU A 70 7.07 -0.20 24.83
CA LEU A 70 8.33 -0.89 24.54
C LEU A 70 9.21 -0.80 25.76
N THR A 71 9.22 -1.83 26.57
CA THR A 71 10.20 -1.96 27.68
C THR A 71 11.55 -2.17 27.04
N GLY A 72 12.40 -1.13 27.10
CA GLY A 72 13.69 -1.03 26.40
C GLY A 72 14.54 -2.29 26.45
N ASP A 73 15.53 -2.37 25.57
CA ASP A 73 16.51 -3.45 25.51
C ASP A 73 16.73 -4.04 26.90
N ARG A 74 16.30 -5.27 27.09
CA ARG A 74 16.67 -6.02 28.31
C ARG A 74 18.12 -6.43 28.14
N PRO A 75 19.09 -5.66 28.63
CA PRO A 75 20.49 -5.97 28.41
C PRO A 75 20.78 -7.35 29.03
N GLY A 76 21.20 -8.29 28.19
CA GLY A 76 21.67 -9.59 28.64
C GLY A 76 20.73 -10.78 28.45
N LEU A 77 19.53 -10.62 27.88
CA LEU A 77 18.75 -11.76 27.45
C LEU A 77 19.08 -12.06 25.97
N ALA A 78 19.44 -13.32 25.69
CA ALA A 78 19.57 -13.79 24.32
C ALA A 78 18.19 -13.64 23.61
N PRO A 79 18.16 -13.27 22.32
CA PRO A 79 16.93 -13.27 21.56
C PRO A 79 16.21 -14.62 21.72
N ALA A 80 14.88 -14.60 21.79
CA ALA A 80 14.10 -15.82 21.84
C ALA A 80 14.32 -16.63 20.55
N ALA A 81 14.22 -17.95 20.64
CA ALA A 81 14.38 -18.80 19.47
C ALA A 81 13.32 -18.42 18.40
N GLY A 82 13.77 -18.21 17.16
CA GLY A 82 12.94 -17.79 16.04
C GLY A 82 12.69 -16.27 15.97
N ASP A 83 13.15 -15.48 16.95
CA ASP A 83 12.99 -14.02 16.91
C ASP A 83 13.81 -13.40 15.76
N GLY A 84 13.12 -12.69 14.88
CA GLY A 84 13.70 -12.12 13.67
C GLY A 84 13.91 -13.13 12.54
N GLU A 85 13.35 -14.32 12.62
CA GLU A 85 13.36 -15.27 11.51
C GLU A 85 12.57 -14.71 10.33
N VAL A 86 13.15 -14.85 9.12
CA VAL A 86 12.55 -14.37 7.88
C VAL A 86 12.11 -15.55 7.03
N THR A 87 10.82 -15.62 6.74
CA THR A 87 10.25 -16.67 5.88
C THR A 87 9.49 -16.06 4.69
N PRO A 88 9.57 -16.65 3.48
CA PRO A 88 8.81 -16.14 2.35
C PRO A 88 7.34 -16.57 2.43
N ILE A 89 6.41 -15.60 2.37
CA ILE A 89 4.99 -15.86 2.07
C ILE A 89 4.80 -16.01 0.56
N LEU A 90 5.49 -15.18 -0.21
CA LEU A 90 5.55 -15.24 -1.67
C LEU A 90 6.97 -14.92 -2.12
N ARG A 91 7.52 -15.76 -2.99
CA ARG A 91 8.81 -15.49 -3.65
C ARG A 91 8.65 -15.62 -5.16
N SER A 92 8.60 -14.51 -5.86
CA SER A 92 8.43 -14.44 -7.31
C SER A 92 9.76 -14.23 -8.06
N GLY A 93 10.84 -13.96 -7.35
CA GLY A 93 12.16 -13.80 -7.96
C GLY A 93 13.19 -13.13 -7.05
N ASP A 94 14.24 -12.59 -7.68
CA ASP A 94 15.28 -11.83 -7.01
C ASP A 94 14.73 -10.45 -6.57
N SER A 95 15.04 -10.03 -5.34
CA SER A 95 14.61 -8.74 -4.78
C SER A 95 15.02 -7.55 -5.65
N ALA A 96 16.16 -7.61 -6.34
CA ALA A 96 16.59 -6.55 -7.24
C ALA A 96 15.63 -6.25 -8.41
N GLY A 97 14.65 -7.13 -8.67
CA GLY A 97 13.68 -6.98 -9.75
C GLY A 97 12.23 -7.15 -9.31
N LYS A 98 11.95 -7.02 -8.01
CA LYS A 98 10.64 -7.20 -7.40
C LYS A 98 10.35 -6.08 -6.41
N VAL A 99 9.07 -5.89 -6.11
CA VAL A 99 8.62 -5.12 -4.96
C VAL A 99 8.67 -6.04 -3.74
N ASP A 100 9.45 -5.69 -2.72
CA ASP A 100 9.58 -6.50 -1.51
C ASP A 100 8.71 -5.93 -0.39
N VAL A 101 7.67 -6.69 -0.03
CA VAL A 101 6.75 -6.39 1.07
C VAL A 101 7.22 -7.12 2.32
N VAL A 102 7.47 -6.40 3.39
CA VAL A 102 7.88 -6.95 4.69
C VAL A 102 6.70 -6.91 5.65
N VAL A 103 6.27 -8.08 6.09
CA VAL A 103 5.18 -8.25 7.07
C VAL A 103 5.79 -8.63 8.41
N ILE A 104 5.65 -7.78 9.41
CA ILE A 104 6.24 -7.98 10.75
C ILE A 104 5.11 -8.25 11.73
N GLY A 105 5.22 -9.32 12.53
CA GLY A 105 4.26 -9.63 13.57
C GLY A 105 4.47 -8.79 14.83
N ASP A 106 3.42 -8.52 15.61
CA ASP A 106 3.56 -8.07 17.00
C ASP A 106 2.49 -8.68 17.91
N GLY A 107 2.84 -8.95 19.16
CA GLY A 107 1.95 -9.60 20.11
C GLY A 107 1.79 -11.11 19.90
N TYR A 108 2.62 -11.75 19.08
CA TYR A 108 2.67 -13.20 18.92
C TYR A 108 3.80 -13.77 19.79
N THR A 109 3.46 -14.71 20.67
CA THR A 109 4.46 -15.44 21.48
C THR A 109 5.18 -16.50 20.64
N ALA A 110 6.21 -17.14 21.22
CA ALA A 110 6.90 -18.25 20.55
C ALA A 110 5.96 -19.41 20.17
N ALA A 111 4.89 -19.62 20.95
CA ALA A 111 3.89 -20.66 20.67
C ALA A 111 2.87 -20.26 19.57
N GLU A 112 2.83 -18.99 19.20
CA GLU A 112 1.84 -18.43 18.25
C GLU A 112 2.44 -18.08 16.89
N GLN A 113 3.68 -18.51 16.60
CA GLN A 113 4.33 -18.17 15.32
C GLN A 113 3.60 -18.75 14.10
N GLU A 114 2.99 -19.93 14.22
CA GLU A 114 2.13 -20.46 13.14
C GLU A 114 0.91 -19.56 12.88
N LYS A 115 0.31 -19.00 13.96
CA LYS A 115 -0.78 -18.03 13.83
C LYS A 115 -0.29 -16.76 13.14
N PHE A 116 0.87 -16.24 13.51
CA PHE A 116 1.46 -15.08 12.84
C PHE A 116 1.61 -15.32 11.32
N HIS A 117 2.18 -16.45 10.92
CA HIS A 117 2.35 -16.76 9.50
C HIS A 117 0.99 -16.86 8.77
N ALA A 118 -0.04 -17.42 9.42
CA ALA A 118 -1.38 -17.48 8.86
C ALA A 118 -2.00 -16.09 8.69
N ASP A 119 -1.92 -15.25 9.73
CA ASP A 119 -2.45 -13.88 9.72
C ASP A 119 -1.71 -13.02 8.68
N ALA A 120 -0.38 -13.11 8.60
CA ALA A 120 0.43 -12.41 7.61
C ALA A 120 0.08 -12.82 6.16
N ALA A 121 -0.08 -14.12 5.91
CA ALA A 121 -0.52 -14.62 4.62
C ALA A 121 -1.93 -14.15 4.25
N ALA A 122 -2.86 -14.12 5.23
CA ALA A 122 -4.21 -13.62 5.02
C ALA A 122 -4.21 -12.13 4.67
N LYS A 123 -3.43 -11.29 5.36
CA LYS A 123 -3.32 -9.85 5.04
C LYS A 123 -2.73 -9.61 3.66
N TRP A 124 -1.73 -10.39 3.25
CA TRP A 124 -1.24 -10.34 1.87
C TRP A 124 -2.31 -10.76 0.86
N GLN A 125 -3.11 -11.78 1.14
CA GLN A 125 -4.21 -12.18 0.26
C GLN A 125 -5.27 -11.07 0.12
N GLU A 126 -5.67 -10.42 1.23
CA GLU A 126 -6.60 -9.29 1.23
C GLU A 126 -6.08 -8.14 0.37
N LEU A 127 -4.82 -7.73 0.56
CA LEU A 127 -4.18 -6.66 -0.22
C LEU A 127 -4.06 -7.05 -1.70
N SER A 128 -3.56 -8.25 -1.99
CA SER A 128 -3.31 -8.71 -3.36
C SER A 128 -4.55 -9.13 -4.14
N ALA A 129 -5.74 -9.11 -3.53
CA ALA A 129 -7.02 -9.31 -4.21
C ALA A 129 -7.55 -8.02 -4.87
N VAL A 130 -7.03 -6.86 -4.49
CA VAL A 130 -7.47 -5.56 -5.03
C VAL A 130 -6.65 -5.21 -6.28
N GLU A 131 -7.30 -4.65 -7.32
CA GLU A 131 -6.56 -4.13 -8.47
C GLU A 131 -5.89 -2.79 -8.14
N PRO A 132 -4.64 -2.57 -8.63
CA PRO A 132 -3.92 -3.35 -9.64
C PRO A 132 -3.04 -4.49 -9.10
N TYR A 133 -3.01 -4.78 -7.81
CA TYR A 133 -2.17 -5.85 -7.25
C TYR A 133 -2.49 -7.22 -7.84
N ALA A 134 -3.77 -7.54 -8.04
CA ALA A 134 -4.21 -8.84 -8.53
C ALA A 134 -3.59 -9.17 -9.91
N GLY A 135 -3.58 -8.19 -10.82
CA GLY A 135 -2.99 -8.32 -12.14
C GLY A 135 -1.45 -8.38 -12.15
N TYR A 136 -0.80 -7.90 -11.08
CA TYR A 136 0.65 -7.72 -10.99
C TYR A 136 1.31 -8.53 -9.87
N ARG A 137 0.61 -9.51 -9.31
CA ARG A 137 1.04 -10.28 -8.13
C ARG A 137 2.45 -10.86 -8.24
N ASN A 138 2.87 -11.26 -9.44
CA ASN A 138 4.20 -11.83 -9.69
C ASN A 138 5.32 -10.78 -9.73
N LEU A 139 5.03 -9.50 -9.60
CA LEU A 139 6.03 -8.46 -9.36
C LEU A 139 6.47 -8.35 -7.90
N PHE A 140 5.85 -9.10 -6.99
CA PHE A 140 6.08 -8.99 -5.56
C PHE A 140 6.81 -10.20 -4.99
N ASN A 141 7.70 -9.95 -4.03
CA ASN A 141 8.07 -10.87 -2.97
C ASN A 141 7.38 -10.41 -1.69
N VAL A 142 7.06 -11.34 -0.80
CA VAL A 142 6.45 -11.05 0.50
C VAL A 142 7.17 -11.86 1.56
N TRP A 143 7.73 -11.17 2.54
CA TRP A 143 8.55 -11.70 3.60
C TRP A 143 7.83 -11.56 4.93
N ALA A 144 7.62 -12.65 5.65
CA ALA A 144 7.22 -12.61 7.04
C ALA A 144 8.48 -12.52 7.91
N VAL A 145 8.54 -11.50 8.76
CA VAL A 145 9.58 -11.35 9.76
C VAL A 145 8.95 -11.63 11.13
N ALA A 146 9.27 -12.78 11.67
CA ALA A 146 8.78 -13.21 12.97
C ALA A 146 9.36 -12.32 14.09
N THR A 147 8.50 -11.85 14.99
CA THR A 147 8.92 -11.30 16.28
C THR A 147 8.38 -12.20 17.38
N VAL A 148 9.14 -12.37 18.44
CA VAL A 148 8.69 -13.16 19.58
C VAL A 148 8.37 -12.23 20.74
N SER A 149 7.09 -11.95 20.94
CA SER A 149 6.59 -11.16 22.07
C SER A 149 6.57 -11.98 23.37
N ALA A 150 6.81 -11.32 24.50
CA ALA A 150 6.76 -11.97 25.80
C ALA A 150 5.32 -12.36 26.21
N GLU A 151 4.34 -11.58 25.74
CA GLU A 151 2.92 -11.78 26.01
C GLU A 151 2.11 -11.79 24.70
N SER A 152 1.05 -12.59 24.71
CA SER A 152 0.09 -12.66 23.60
C SER A 152 -0.88 -11.48 23.62
N GLY A 153 -1.21 -10.96 22.43
CA GLY A 153 -2.13 -9.86 22.26
C GLY A 153 -1.45 -8.49 22.31
N ILE A 154 -2.26 -7.44 22.31
CA ILE A 154 -1.81 -6.05 22.15
C ILE A 154 -2.28 -5.21 23.33
N THR A 155 -1.47 -4.27 23.79
CA THR A 155 -1.86 -3.27 24.80
C THR A 155 -3.13 -2.52 24.34
N GLY A 156 -4.09 -2.36 25.25
CA GLY A 156 -5.37 -1.70 24.96
C GLY A 156 -6.43 -2.61 24.35
N ASP A 157 -6.20 -3.93 24.36
CA ASP A 157 -7.15 -4.96 23.94
C ASP A 157 -7.22 -6.07 25.03
N PRO A 158 -8.42 -6.43 25.57
CA PRO A 158 -9.77 -6.00 25.15
C PRO A 158 -10.18 -4.61 25.62
N ASP A 159 -9.52 -4.03 26.60
CA ASP A 159 -9.84 -2.73 27.19
C ASP A 159 -8.58 -1.87 27.41
N ARG A 160 -8.80 -0.58 27.67
CA ARG A 160 -7.73 0.42 27.80
C ARG A 160 -6.73 0.13 28.93
N ALA A 161 -7.15 -0.58 29.97
CA ALA A 161 -6.31 -0.87 31.12
C ALA A 161 -5.38 -2.07 30.88
N THR A 162 -5.65 -2.85 29.87
CA THR A 162 -4.83 -4.01 29.49
C THR A 162 -3.47 -3.57 28.95
N VAL A 163 -2.40 -4.02 29.59
CA VAL A 163 -0.99 -3.77 29.15
C VAL A 163 -0.36 -5.08 28.74
N ARG A 164 0.36 -5.09 27.63
CA ARG A 164 1.09 -6.24 27.09
C ARG A 164 2.54 -5.88 26.79
N SER A 165 3.44 -6.79 27.09
CA SER A 165 4.86 -6.69 26.75
C SER A 165 5.09 -7.34 25.39
N THR A 166 5.11 -6.55 24.32
CA THR A 166 5.27 -7.03 22.94
C THR A 166 6.58 -6.55 22.31
N ALA A 167 7.01 -7.19 21.21
CA ALA A 167 8.29 -6.96 20.56
C ALA A 167 8.41 -5.56 19.93
N LEU A 168 7.30 -5.03 19.40
CA LEU A 168 7.24 -3.70 18.76
C LEU A 168 6.53 -2.66 19.64
N GLY A 169 6.03 -3.07 20.81
CA GLY A 169 5.30 -2.20 21.72
C GLY A 169 4.00 -1.65 21.11
N SER A 170 3.32 -2.42 20.27
CA SER A 170 2.06 -1.99 19.66
C SER A 170 0.97 -1.76 20.70
N TYR A 171 0.18 -0.69 20.52
CA TYR A 171 -0.90 -0.35 21.45
C TYR A 171 -2.05 0.40 20.80
N PHE A 172 -3.26 0.11 21.25
CA PHE A 172 -4.47 0.88 21.00
C PHE A 172 -4.58 2.10 21.93
N TRP A 173 -5.59 2.93 21.71
CA TRP A 173 -5.81 4.15 22.48
C TRP A 173 -4.69 5.19 22.36
N CYS A 174 -3.91 5.11 21.30
CA CYS A 174 -2.91 6.12 21.00
C CYS A 174 -3.59 7.47 20.82
N GLU A 175 -3.05 8.52 21.51
CA GLU A 175 -3.66 9.88 21.53
C GLU A 175 -5.17 9.85 21.88
N ASP A 176 -5.58 8.99 22.83
CA ASP A 176 -6.97 8.79 23.26
C ASP A 176 -7.94 8.32 22.17
N ILE A 177 -7.45 7.85 21.03
CA ILE A 177 -8.26 7.32 19.94
C ILE A 177 -8.25 5.77 20.00
N GLU A 178 -9.38 5.17 20.35
CA GLU A 178 -9.49 3.72 20.61
C GLU A 178 -8.91 2.85 19.50
N ARG A 179 -9.28 3.11 18.25
CA ARG A 179 -8.92 2.32 17.08
C ARG A 179 -7.53 2.62 16.50
N LEU A 180 -6.85 3.64 17.01
CA LEU A 180 -5.52 4.01 16.54
C LEU A 180 -4.49 3.06 17.13
N LEU A 181 -3.92 2.21 16.26
CA LEU A 181 -2.94 1.19 16.61
C LEU A 181 -1.53 1.72 16.36
N CYS A 182 -0.91 2.26 17.40
CA CYS A 182 0.45 2.77 17.34
C CYS A 182 1.52 1.69 17.60
N VAL A 183 2.73 1.97 17.17
CA VAL A 183 3.89 1.07 17.24
C VAL A 183 5.18 1.88 17.45
N ASP A 184 6.21 1.26 18.00
CA ASP A 184 7.57 1.84 18.04
C ASP A 184 8.21 1.73 16.64
N THR A 185 8.39 2.87 15.96
CA THR A 185 8.89 2.89 14.58
C THR A 185 10.35 2.46 14.46
N LYS A 186 11.17 2.64 15.51
CA LYS A 186 12.56 2.16 15.53
C LYS A 186 12.63 0.65 15.70
N ALA A 187 11.75 0.08 16.54
CA ALA A 187 11.64 -1.37 16.65
C ALA A 187 11.21 -1.99 15.31
N VAL A 188 10.23 -1.39 14.62
CA VAL A 188 9.84 -1.83 13.26
C VAL A 188 11.04 -1.83 12.32
N GLU A 189 11.81 -0.76 12.26
CA GLU A 189 13.00 -0.66 11.40
C GLU A 189 14.04 -1.75 11.71
N ASN A 190 14.28 -2.05 13.02
CA ASN A 190 15.22 -3.08 13.46
C ASN A 190 14.82 -4.50 13.01
N TYR A 191 13.53 -4.75 12.78
CA TYR A 191 13.06 -6.01 12.21
C TYR A 191 12.98 -5.96 10.68
N ALA A 192 12.57 -4.85 10.10
CA ALA A 192 12.48 -4.70 8.64
C ALA A 192 13.83 -4.93 7.96
N VAL A 193 14.94 -4.50 8.55
CA VAL A 193 16.30 -4.68 8.01
C VAL A 193 16.71 -6.14 7.88
N LYS A 194 16.03 -7.08 8.54
CA LYS A 194 16.32 -8.52 8.46
C LYS A 194 15.85 -9.15 7.15
N ALA A 195 14.84 -8.56 6.49
CA ALA A 195 14.39 -8.99 5.18
C ALA A 195 15.44 -8.67 4.09
N PRO A 196 15.45 -9.40 2.95
CA PRO A 196 16.38 -9.15 1.86
C PRO A 196 16.31 -7.71 1.31
N GLN A 197 15.12 -7.13 1.24
CA GLN A 197 14.83 -5.74 0.89
C GLN A 197 13.47 -5.36 1.50
N ALA A 198 13.24 -4.07 1.70
CA ALA A 198 11.96 -3.55 2.20
C ALA A 198 11.54 -2.33 1.36
N ASP A 199 10.53 -2.51 0.50
CA ASP A 199 9.89 -1.42 -0.26
C ASP A 199 8.57 -1.00 0.39
N LEU A 200 7.91 -1.92 1.08
CA LEU A 200 6.72 -1.70 1.90
C LEU A 200 6.85 -2.43 3.24
N VAL A 201 6.35 -1.81 4.31
CA VAL A 201 6.31 -2.42 5.65
C VAL A 201 4.89 -2.46 6.18
N LEU A 202 4.46 -3.65 6.57
CA LEU A 202 3.17 -3.92 7.18
C LEU A 202 3.38 -4.57 8.55
N VAL A 203 2.87 -3.95 9.61
CA VAL A 203 2.83 -4.54 10.95
C VAL A 203 1.48 -5.20 11.19
N VAL A 204 1.50 -6.50 11.44
CA VAL A 204 0.32 -7.32 11.73
C VAL A 204 0.27 -7.58 13.22
N ALA A 205 -0.70 -7.00 13.90
CA ALA A 205 -0.88 -7.10 15.34
C ALA A 205 -1.79 -8.28 15.72
N ASN A 206 -1.42 -9.03 16.76
CA ASN A 206 -2.17 -10.20 17.24
C ASN A 206 -3.46 -9.78 17.98
N THR A 207 -4.44 -9.33 17.21
CA THR A 207 -5.74 -8.89 17.74
C THR A 207 -6.84 -9.04 16.69
N ALA A 208 -8.07 -9.25 17.13
CA ALA A 208 -9.29 -9.19 16.32
C ALA A 208 -10.01 -7.84 16.46
N LYS A 209 -9.59 -6.98 17.41
CA LYS A 209 -10.14 -5.64 17.57
C LYS A 209 -9.80 -4.79 16.33
N TYR A 210 -10.82 -4.14 15.75
CA TYR A 210 -10.60 -3.27 14.60
C TYR A 210 -9.67 -2.12 14.94
N GLY A 211 -8.70 -1.88 14.07
CA GLY A 211 -7.83 -0.72 14.11
C GLY A 211 -6.60 -0.87 13.25
N GLY A 212 -5.90 0.23 13.14
CA GLY A 212 -4.68 0.38 12.37
C GLY A 212 -4.24 1.83 12.34
N ALA A 213 -3.14 2.08 11.66
CA ALA A 213 -2.59 3.40 11.40
C ALA A 213 -1.70 3.37 10.15
N GLY A 214 -1.63 4.48 9.43
CA GLY A 214 -0.65 4.71 8.41
C GLY A 214 0.37 5.75 8.85
N TYR A 215 1.64 5.38 8.87
CA TYR A 215 2.74 6.28 9.23
C TYR A 215 3.43 6.78 7.96
N ASN A 216 3.40 8.08 7.73
CA ASN A 216 4.17 8.73 6.67
C ASN A 216 5.61 8.96 7.15
N VAL A 217 6.43 7.94 7.05
CA VAL A 217 7.84 7.93 7.48
C VAL A 217 8.73 7.38 6.37
N ALA A 218 9.72 8.17 5.95
CA ALA A 218 10.76 7.70 5.05
C ALA A 218 11.84 6.97 5.87
N SER A 219 12.22 5.78 5.42
CA SER A 219 13.27 4.98 6.04
C SER A 219 14.54 4.95 5.18
N PRO A 220 15.74 4.93 5.78
CA PRO A 220 16.96 4.68 5.07
C PRO A 220 17.03 3.29 4.42
N LEU A 221 16.12 2.37 4.77
CA LEU A 221 15.99 1.05 4.14
C LEU A 221 15.28 1.13 2.77
N GLY A 222 14.63 2.24 2.44
CA GLY A 222 13.99 2.47 1.14
C GLY A 222 12.46 2.48 1.15
N TYR A 223 11.80 2.10 2.24
CA TYR A 223 10.34 2.20 2.33
C TYR A 223 9.89 3.61 2.74
N ASP A 224 8.70 4.00 2.26
CA ASP A 224 8.07 5.30 2.51
C ASP A 224 6.74 5.12 3.25
N GLY A 225 6.78 4.56 4.45
CA GLY A 225 5.59 4.40 5.29
C GLY A 225 5.54 3.04 5.99
N ILE A 226 4.78 3.01 7.08
CA ILE A 226 4.46 1.79 7.83
C ILE A 226 2.94 1.74 7.96
N ALA A 227 2.31 0.65 7.53
CA ALA A 227 0.93 0.39 7.84
C ALA A 227 0.82 -0.58 9.02
N THR A 228 0.02 -0.25 10.04
CA THR A 228 -0.31 -1.18 11.12
C THR A 228 -1.74 -1.67 10.95
N VAL A 229 -1.99 -2.97 11.15
CA VAL A 229 -3.30 -3.58 10.97
C VAL A 229 -3.57 -4.67 12.00
N ALA A 230 -4.82 -4.80 12.41
CA ALA A 230 -5.28 -5.93 13.23
C ALA A 230 -5.27 -7.24 12.41
N GLY A 231 -4.46 -8.23 12.81
CA GLY A 231 -4.28 -9.49 12.07
C GLY A 231 -5.56 -10.30 11.93
N GLY A 232 -6.33 -10.41 13.01
CA GLY A 232 -7.58 -11.17 13.04
C GLY A 232 -8.83 -10.41 12.55
N ASN A 233 -8.70 -9.16 12.06
CA ASN A 233 -9.85 -8.37 11.59
C ASN A 233 -9.86 -8.25 10.05
N PRO A 234 -10.88 -8.76 9.35
CA PRO A 234 -10.92 -8.74 7.89
C PRO A 234 -11.11 -7.34 7.28
N LYS A 235 -11.64 -6.36 8.03
CA LYS A 235 -11.78 -4.99 7.55
C LYS A 235 -10.45 -4.22 7.58
N ALA A 236 -9.52 -4.62 8.45
CA ALA A 236 -8.26 -3.91 8.63
C ALA A 236 -7.33 -4.02 7.39
N GLY A 237 -7.50 -5.01 6.53
CA GLY A 237 -6.72 -5.13 5.28
C GLY A 237 -6.90 -3.95 4.33
N GLN A 238 -8.05 -3.27 4.35
CA GLN A 238 -8.30 -2.08 3.54
C GLN A 238 -7.41 -0.89 3.94
N ILE A 239 -6.97 -0.83 5.21
CA ILE A 239 -6.00 0.15 5.69
C ILE A 239 -4.68 -0.03 4.93
N ALA A 240 -4.17 -1.25 4.86
CA ALA A 240 -2.95 -1.53 4.11
C ALA A 240 -3.07 -1.15 2.62
N VAL A 241 -4.22 -1.44 1.98
CA VAL A 241 -4.46 -1.06 0.57
C VAL A 241 -4.38 0.46 0.39
N HIS A 242 -5.00 1.24 1.27
CA HIS A 242 -4.96 2.71 1.23
C HIS A 242 -3.52 3.22 1.42
N GLU A 243 -2.83 2.77 2.47
CA GLU A 243 -1.47 3.21 2.80
C GLU A 243 -0.44 2.90 1.71
N THR A 244 -0.61 1.78 1.03
CA THR A 244 0.24 1.48 -0.13
C THR A 244 -0.02 2.40 -1.32
N GLY A 245 -1.18 3.04 -1.39
CA GLY A 245 -1.48 4.14 -2.33
C GLY A 245 -0.50 5.30 -2.15
N HIS A 246 -0.21 5.69 -0.92
CA HIS A 246 0.79 6.72 -0.63
C HIS A 246 2.21 6.23 -0.93
N SER A 247 2.57 5.06 -0.42
CA SER A 247 3.94 4.54 -0.52
C SER A 247 4.34 4.23 -1.96
N LEU A 248 3.59 3.42 -2.68
CA LEU A 248 3.88 3.02 -4.06
C LEU A 248 3.30 3.98 -5.10
N GLY A 249 2.04 4.38 -4.96
CA GLY A 249 1.37 5.25 -5.93
C GLY A 249 1.79 6.71 -5.86
N LYS A 250 2.39 7.14 -4.74
CA LYS A 250 2.60 8.55 -4.40
C LYS A 250 1.31 9.34 -4.50
N LEU A 251 0.20 8.68 -4.14
CA LEU A 251 -1.12 9.28 -4.15
C LEU A 251 -1.30 10.17 -2.92
N ALA A 252 -2.02 11.26 -3.09
CA ALA A 252 -2.54 12.05 -1.98
C ALA A 252 -3.86 11.47 -1.48
N ASP A 253 -4.26 11.87 -0.29
CA ASP A 253 -5.61 11.69 0.19
C ASP A 253 -6.62 12.46 -0.66
N GLU A 254 -7.73 11.80 -0.99
CA GLU A 254 -8.82 12.43 -1.73
C GLU A 254 -9.95 12.92 -0.81
N TYR A 255 -9.80 12.79 0.50
CA TYR A 255 -10.73 13.33 1.48
C TYR A 255 -10.37 14.75 1.92
N PHE A 256 -11.31 15.40 2.55
CA PHE A 256 -11.17 16.75 3.12
C PHE A 256 -11.94 16.84 4.44
N TYR A 257 -11.69 17.89 5.19
CA TYR A 257 -12.37 18.16 6.45
C TYR A 257 -13.34 19.34 6.29
N ASP A 258 -14.57 19.14 6.76
CA ASP A 258 -15.53 20.24 6.85
C ASP A 258 -15.01 21.31 7.80
N GLY A 259 -15.04 22.57 7.35
CA GLY A 259 -14.53 23.71 8.13
C GLY A 259 -13.04 24.00 7.95
N SER A 260 -12.32 23.22 7.12
CA SER A 260 -10.98 23.59 6.67
C SER A 260 -11.02 24.74 5.68
N ASP A 261 -9.91 25.47 5.57
CA ASP A 261 -9.75 26.59 4.62
C ASP A 261 -9.67 26.11 3.17
N THR A 262 -9.74 27.06 2.25
CA THR A 262 -9.43 26.82 0.82
C THR A 262 -7.93 26.59 0.66
N TYR A 263 -7.54 25.67 -0.22
CA TYR A 263 -6.14 25.43 -0.55
C TYR A 263 -5.45 26.73 -0.99
N PRO A 264 -4.32 27.11 -0.36
CA PRO A 264 -3.68 28.39 -0.65
C PRO A 264 -3.11 28.42 -2.06
N ALA A 265 -3.53 29.37 -2.88
CA ALA A 265 -3.06 29.48 -4.28
C ALA A 265 -1.53 29.66 -4.40
N GLY A 266 -0.87 30.15 -3.34
CA GLY A 266 0.58 30.34 -3.29
C GLY A 266 1.40 29.04 -3.16
N GLU A 267 0.77 27.94 -2.76
CA GLU A 267 1.45 26.63 -2.61
C GLU A 267 1.75 25.96 -3.97
N GLY A 268 1.08 26.40 -5.04
CA GLY A 268 1.26 25.84 -6.37
C GLY A 268 0.55 24.51 -6.61
N GLU A 269 0.78 23.93 -7.77
CA GLU A 269 0.19 22.63 -8.16
C GLU A 269 0.83 21.50 -7.34
N PRO A 270 0.02 20.65 -6.65
CA PRO A 270 0.53 19.51 -5.89
C PRO A 270 1.34 18.54 -6.76
N ALA A 271 2.33 17.89 -6.16
CA ALA A 271 3.15 16.90 -6.88
C ALA A 271 2.41 15.58 -7.11
N GLU A 272 1.50 15.21 -6.23
CA GLU A 272 0.78 13.94 -6.22
C GLU A 272 -0.10 13.80 -7.46
N PRO A 273 -0.15 12.60 -8.09
CA PRO A 273 -0.77 12.43 -9.39
C PRO A 273 -2.30 12.51 -9.38
N ASN A 274 -2.94 12.33 -8.23
CA ASN A 274 -4.40 12.22 -8.07
C ASN A 274 -5.07 13.45 -7.45
N ILE A 275 -4.35 14.54 -7.24
CA ILE A 275 -4.93 15.85 -6.86
C ILE A 275 -4.36 16.96 -7.70
N SER A 276 -5.14 18.03 -7.91
CA SER A 276 -4.76 19.15 -8.76
C SER A 276 -5.52 20.43 -8.38
N MET A 277 -4.91 21.60 -8.61
CA MET A 277 -5.60 22.89 -8.57
C MET A 277 -6.50 23.13 -9.80
N TYR A 278 -6.47 22.24 -10.80
CA TYR A 278 -7.08 22.48 -12.10
C TYR A 278 -8.42 21.76 -12.26
N THR A 279 -9.38 22.43 -12.83
CA THR A 279 -10.64 21.82 -13.33
C THR A 279 -10.38 20.89 -14.51
N ALA A 280 -11.37 20.06 -14.87
CA ALA A 280 -11.26 19.12 -15.99
C ALA A 280 -10.90 19.81 -17.32
N ASP A 281 -11.47 20.99 -17.59
CA ASP A 281 -11.17 21.77 -18.79
C ASP A 281 -9.72 22.23 -18.80
N ARG A 282 -9.21 22.71 -17.67
CA ARG A 282 -7.82 23.14 -17.53
C ARG A 282 -6.86 21.96 -17.64
N LEU A 283 -7.13 20.83 -16.98
CA LEU A 283 -6.35 19.60 -17.11
C LEU A 283 -6.24 19.15 -18.56
N THR A 284 -7.36 19.21 -19.31
CA THR A 284 -7.41 18.83 -20.72
C THR A 284 -6.63 19.80 -21.60
N HIS A 285 -6.81 21.11 -21.39
CA HIS A 285 -6.13 22.15 -22.14
C HIS A 285 -4.61 22.07 -21.98
N ASP A 286 -4.13 21.95 -20.72
CA ASP A 286 -2.71 21.94 -20.38
C ASP A 286 -2.08 20.55 -20.51
N ARG A 287 -2.87 19.51 -20.81
CA ARG A 287 -2.46 18.10 -20.85
C ARG A 287 -1.77 17.64 -19.56
N ALA A 288 -2.31 18.06 -18.41
CA ALA A 288 -1.75 17.81 -17.09
C ALA A 288 -2.42 16.63 -16.38
N LYS A 289 -1.66 15.99 -15.50
CA LYS A 289 -2.14 14.92 -14.58
C LYS A 289 -2.96 13.86 -15.33
N TRP A 290 -4.18 13.61 -14.85
CA TRP A 290 -5.07 12.57 -15.38
C TRP A 290 -5.94 12.97 -16.58
N TYR A 291 -5.57 13.99 -17.37
CA TYR A 291 -6.38 14.47 -18.49
C TYR A 291 -6.75 13.37 -19.50
N ARG A 292 -5.89 12.34 -19.69
CA ARG A 292 -6.11 11.22 -20.60
C ARG A 292 -7.25 10.29 -20.15
N TRP A 293 -7.62 10.39 -18.88
CA TRP A 293 -8.66 9.57 -18.26
C TRP A 293 -10.02 10.27 -18.21
N ILE A 294 -10.09 11.59 -18.38
CA ILE A 294 -11.31 12.39 -18.26
C ILE A 294 -12.41 11.81 -19.17
N GLY A 295 -13.62 11.65 -18.61
CA GLY A 295 -14.79 11.10 -19.26
C GLY A 295 -14.86 9.56 -19.28
N ARG A 296 -13.86 8.83 -18.78
CA ARG A 296 -13.89 7.37 -18.71
C ARG A 296 -14.57 6.89 -17.44
N THR A 297 -15.36 5.82 -17.56
CA THR A 297 -15.91 5.10 -16.40
C THR A 297 -14.76 4.50 -15.59
N SER A 298 -14.82 4.67 -14.29
CA SER A 298 -13.79 4.24 -13.34
C SER A 298 -14.30 3.12 -12.44
N PRO A 299 -13.46 2.17 -12.03
CA PRO A 299 -13.87 0.99 -11.26
C PRO A 299 -14.37 1.31 -9.85
N ASP A 300 -14.02 2.45 -9.28
CA ASP A 300 -14.56 2.97 -8.01
C ASP A 300 -16.06 3.37 -8.10
N GLY A 301 -16.66 3.25 -9.30
CA GLY A 301 -18.08 3.47 -9.56
C GLY A 301 -18.41 4.84 -10.12
N GLY A 302 -17.38 5.67 -10.39
CA GLY A 302 -17.55 7.03 -10.93
C GLY A 302 -17.15 7.17 -12.40
N VAL A 303 -17.18 8.41 -12.86
CA VAL A 303 -16.60 8.85 -14.14
C VAL A 303 -15.45 9.77 -13.81
N VAL A 304 -14.30 9.57 -14.43
CA VAL A 304 -13.12 10.44 -14.21
C VAL A 304 -13.43 11.84 -14.72
N GLY A 305 -13.27 12.80 -13.82
CA GLY A 305 -13.51 14.22 -14.08
C GLY A 305 -12.60 15.08 -13.22
N SER A 306 -13.20 16.04 -12.55
CA SER A 306 -12.54 16.95 -11.61
C SER A 306 -13.56 17.32 -10.53
N TYR A 307 -13.45 16.69 -9.38
CA TYR A 307 -14.36 16.82 -8.25
C TYR A 307 -13.72 17.66 -7.16
N GLU A 308 -14.31 18.78 -6.81
CA GLU A 308 -13.72 19.69 -5.82
C GLU A 308 -13.63 19.04 -4.44
N GLY A 309 -12.54 19.33 -3.73
CA GLY A 309 -12.17 18.78 -2.44
C GLY A 309 -11.19 17.60 -2.58
N GLY A 310 -10.18 17.60 -1.73
CA GLY A 310 -9.08 16.64 -1.66
C GLY A 310 -7.85 17.25 -1.00
N GLY A 311 -6.85 16.45 -0.68
CA GLY A 311 -5.64 16.94 -0.01
C GLY A 311 -5.96 17.67 1.30
N TYR A 312 -7.05 17.25 1.98
CA TYR A 312 -7.58 17.83 3.24
C TYR A 312 -8.36 19.13 3.10
N TYR A 313 -8.39 19.75 1.92
CA TYR A 313 -9.05 21.02 1.65
C TYR A 313 -10.41 20.80 0.94
N PRO A 314 -11.51 21.40 1.43
CA PRO A 314 -12.81 21.28 0.78
C PRO A 314 -12.90 22.06 -0.53
N LYS A 315 -12.01 23.05 -0.74
CA LYS A 315 -11.98 23.93 -1.92
C LYS A 315 -10.56 24.16 -2.42
N GLY A 316 -10.46 24.46 -3.72
CA GLY A 316 -9.21 24.84 -4.37
C GLY A 316 -8.35 23.69 -4.83
N LEU A 317 -8.67 22.45 -4.44
CA LEU A 317 -8.11 21.22 -4.97
C LEU A 317 -9.22 20.33 -5.54
N TYR A 318 -8.84 19.54 -6.52
CA TYR A 318 -9.73 18.61 -7.23
C TYR A 318 -9.13 17.22 -7.22
N ARG A 319 -10.00 16.20 -7.20
CA ARG A 319 -9.67 14.76 -7.30
C ARG A 319 -10.33 14.14 -8.54
N PRO A 320 -9.86 12.96 -9.03
CA PRO A 320 -10.31 12.40 -10.30
C PRO A 320 -11.74 11.88 -10.30
N THR A 321 -12.21 11.33 -9.17
CA THR A 321 -13.54 10.75 -9.02
C THR A 321 -14.18 11.18 -7.71
N GLU A 322 -15.46 10.91 -7.55
CA GLU A 322 -16.17 11.33 -6.35
C GLU A 322 -15.67 10.59 -5.09
N ASN A 323 -15.41 9.30 -5.19
CA ASN A 323 -15.02 8.50 -4.03
C ASN A 323 -14.22 7.24 -4.38
N SER A 324 -12.90 7.30 -4.27
CA SER A 324 -11.97 6.17 -4.38
C SER A 324 -11.52 5.67 -3.01
N ILE A 325 -10.67 4.64 -2.99
CA ILE A 325 -10.05 4.15 -1.75
C ILE A 325 -9.18 5.23 -1.06
N MET A 326 -8.62 6.18 -1.81
CA MET A 326 -7.86 7.30 -1.25
C MET A 326 -8.75 8.34 -0.54
N ARG A 327 -10.07 8.15 -0.55
CA ARG A 327 -11.03 8.96 0.19
C ARG A 327 -11.79 8.18 1.24
N SER A 328 -12.12 6.92 0.96
CA SER A 328 -12.89 6.06 1.88
C SER A 328 -12.49 4.61 1.70
N LEU A 329 -12.26 3.91 2.80
CA LEU A 329 -11.96 2.47 2.76
C LEU A 329 -13.11 1.67 2.11
N GLY A 330 -12.79 0.49 1.59
CA GLY A 330 -13.75 -0.40 0.93
C GLY A 330 -14.10 0.01 -0.50
N ARG A 331 -13.35 0.94 -1.09
CA ARG A 331 -13.46 1.35 -2.50
C ARG A 331 -12.28 0.83 -3.31
N GLU A 332 -12.44 0.88 -4.63
CA GLU A 332 -11.37 0.59 -5.58
C GLU A 332 -10.49 1.83 -5.78
N PHE A 333 -9.25 1.64 -6.23
CA PHE A 333 -8.51 2.74 -6.83
C PHE A 333 -9.22 3.22 -8.10
N ASN A 334 -9.33 4.54 -8.27
CA ASN A 334 -9.78 5.11 -9.52
C ASN A 334 -8.73 4.89 -10.64
N LEU A 335 -9.10 5.15 -11.91
CA LEU A 335 -8.21 4.90 -13.04
C LEU A 335 -6.86 5.64 -12.93
N PRO A 336 -6.79 6.94 -12.58
CA PRO A 336 -5.52 7.62 -12.34
C PRO A 336 -4.71 7.02 -11.19
N GLY A 337 -5.39 6.60 -10.12
CA GLY A 337 -4.76 5.91 -8.99
C GLY A 337 -4.16 4.57 -9.41
N ARG A 338 -4.88 3.76 -10.20
CA ARG A 338 -4.34 2.49 -10.75
C ARG A 338 -3.13 2.73 -11.66
N GLU A 339 -3.17 3.76 -12.51
CA GLU A 339 -2.04 4.15 -13.35
C GLU A 339 -0.80 4.47 -12.51
N ALA A 340 -0.97 5.28 -11.48
CA ALA A 340 0.10 5.65 -10.55
C ALA A 340 0.65 4.45 -9.78
N MET A 341 -0.21 3.54 -9.33
CA MET A 341 0.18 2.30 -8.64
C MET A 341 1.00 1.39 -9.55
N ILE A 342 0.57 1.15 -10.79
CA ILE A 342 1.31 0.32 -11.75
C ILE A 342 2.69 0.95 -12.03
N ALA A 343 2.75 2.25 -12.26
CA ALA A 343 4.02 2.96 -12.38
C ALA A 343 4.88 2.81 -11.13
N GLY A 344 4.26 2.81 -9.95
CA GLY A 344 4.90 2.54 -8.66
C GLY A 344 5.53 1.16 -8.58
N PHE A 345 4.82 0.12 -9.01
CA PHE A 345 5.36 -1.24 -9.04
C PHE A 345 6.63 -1.32 -9.89
N TYR A 346 6.62 -0.68 -11.06
CA TYR A 346 7.76 -0.66 -11.97
C TYR A 346 8.90 0.30 -11.56
N ARG A 347 8.77 1.03 -10.45
CA ARG A 347 9.93 1.69 -9.82
C ARG A 347 10.84 0.71 -9.08
N HIS A 348 10.29 -0.41 -8.62
CA HIS A 348 10.99 -1.43 -7.83
C HIS A 348 11.15 -2.75 -8.60
N ALA A 349 10.23 -3.06 -9.51
CA ALA A 349 10.20 -4.31 -10.27
C ALA A 349 10.45 -4.10 -11.77
N VAL A 350 10.78 -5.18 -12.45
CA VAL A 350 11.03 -5.16 -13.91
C VAL A 350 10.16 -6.20 -14.64
N PRO A 351 9.72 -5.90 -15.89
CA PRO A 351 8.90 -6.82 -16.67
C PRO A 351 9.68 -7.98 -17.30
N LEU A 352 11.00 -8.04 -17.09
CA LEU A 352 11.90 -9.02 -17.71
C LEU A 352 13.01 -9.41 -16.74
N THR A 353 13.14 -10.69 -16.46
CA THR A 353 14.27 -11.25 -15.71
C THR A 353 14.87 -12.44 -16.43
N SER A 354 16.03 -12.91 -16.00
CA SER A 354 16.67 -14.12 -16.54
C SER A 354 17.49 -14.82 -15.45
N PRO A 355 17.44 -16.14 -15.35
CA PRO A 355 18.37 -16.91 -14.52
C PRO A 355 19.84 -16.76 -14.94
N THR A 356 20.05 -16.44 -16.22
CA THR A 356 21.39 -16.12 -16.75
C THR A 356 21.61 -14.62 -16.64
N PRO A 357 22.53 -14.13 -15.80
CA PRO A 357 22.77 -12.70 -15.64
C PRO A 357 23.09 -12.01 -16.98
N ALA A 358 22.59 -10.79 -17.17
CA ALA A 358 22.94 -9.98 -18.33
C ALA A 358 24.46 -9.78 -18.43
N GLY A 359 24.99 -9.75 -19.64
CA GLY A 359 26.43 -9.65 -19.90
C GLY A 359 27.19 -10.97 -19.77
N THR A 360 26.58 -12.07 -19.30
CA THR A 360 27.23 -13.38 -19.29
C THR A 360 27.59 -13.81 -20.71
N PRO A 361 28.88 -14.15 -21.02
CA PRO A 361 29.25 -14.65 -22.31
C PRO A 361 28.61 -16.02 -22.59
N LEU A 362 27.96 -16.12 -23.73
CA LEU A 362 27.29 -17.33 -24.19
C LEU A 362 27.94 -17.86 -25.47
N THR A 363 27.78 -19.14 -25.71
CA THR A 363 28.21 -19.81 -26.92
C THR A 363 27.00 -20.33 -27.70
N ARG A 364 27.24 -20.74 -28.95
CA ARG A 364 26.21 -21.31 -29.80
C ARG A 364 25.55 -22.58 -29.21
N SER A 365 26.23 -23.28 -28.30
CA SER A 365 25.71 -24.50 -27.67
C SER A 365 24.74 -24.22 -26.50
N ASP A 366 24.67 -22.99 -26.03
CA ASP A 366 23.89 -22.63 -24.85
C ASP A 366 22.41 -22.42 -25.17
N ARG A 367 21.62 -22.50 -24.12
CA ARG A 367 20.20 -22.19 -24.13
C ARG A 367 19.96 -21.05 -23.17
N LEU A 368 19.30 -19.99 -23.63
CA LEU A 368 18.99 -18.81 -22.84
C LEU A 368 17.49 -18.80 -22.51
N THR A 369 17.19 -18.59 -21.24
CA THR A 369 15.82 -18.44 -20.75
C THR A 369 15.62 -17.05 -20.13
N VAL A 370 14.46 -16.47 -20.37
CA VAL A 370 13.99 -15.24 -19.74
C VAL A 370 12.60 -15.47 -19.14
N ASP A 371 12.27 -14.72 -18.09
CA ASP A 371 11.01 -14.81 -17.39
C ASP A 371 10.22 -13.50 -17.55
N LEU A 372 8.91 -13.62 -17.76
CA LEU A 372 7.97 -12.52 -17.89
C LEU A 372 6.99 -12.60 -16.71
N PRO A 373 7.17 -11.80 -15.65
CA PRO A 373 6.35 -11.90 -14.44
C PRO A 373 4.89 -11.45 -14.67
N VAL A 374 4.63 -10.60 -15.66
CA VAL A 374 3.29 -10.06 -15.94
C VAL A 374 2.70 -10.73 -17.18
N ALA A 375 1.47 -11.24 -17.05
CA ALA A 375 0.75 -11.83 -18.17
C ALA A 375 0.51 -10.79 -19.30
N GLY A 376 0.61 -11.24 -20.55
CA GLY A 376 0.42 -10.36 -21.70
C GLY A 376 1.63 -9.52 -22.08
N THR A 377 2.71 -9.53 -21.30
CA THR A 377 3.97 -8.87 -21.64
C THR A 377 4.46 -9.31 -23.01
N THR A 378 4.77 -8.34 -23.88
CA THR A 378 5.33 -8.61 -25.20
C THR A 378 6.83 -8.80 -25.10
N LEU A 379 7.37 -9.79 -25.82
CA LEU A 379 8.80 -10.09 -25.85
C LEU A 379 9.33 -10.06 -27.29
N GLY A 380 10.32 -9.22 -27.53
CA GLY A 380 11.06 -9.14 -28.77
C GLY A 380 12.53 -9.54 -28.58
N TRP A 381 13.17 -10.03 -29.65
CA TRP A 381 14.59 -10.34 -29.70
C TRP A 381 15.29 -9.64 -30.84
N SER A 382 16.53 -9.22 -30.60
CA SER A 382 17.40 -8.68 -31.64
C SER A 382 18.83 -9.20 -31.52
N LEU A 383 19.55 -9.28 -32.64
CA LEU A 383 20.97 -9.59 -32.71
C LEU A 383 21.69 -8.39 -33.36
N ASP A 384 22.65 -7.83 -32.67
CA ASP A 384 23.39 -6.62 -33.12
C ASP A 384 22.42 -5.50 -33.55
N GLY A 385 21.31 -5.31 -32.81
CA GLY A 385 20.27 -4.33 -33.12
C GLY A 385 19.28 -4.73 -34.22
N ARG A 386 19.48 -5.88 -34.91
CA ARG A 386 18.54 -6.36 -35.92
C ARG A 386 17.51 -7.28 -35.30
N THR A 387 16.22 -6.96 -35.46
CA THR A 387 15.13 -7.77 -34.96
C THR A 387 15.17 -9.21 -35.47
N LEU A 388 14.85 -10.15 -34.60
CA LEU A 388 14.69 -11.59 -34.88
C LEU A 388 13.22 -11.99 -34.78
N PRO A 389 12.39 -11.79 -35.84
CA PRO A 389 10.94 -12.03 -35.76
C PRO A 389 10.57 -13.47 -35.40
N GLN A 390 11.40 -14.46 -35.79
CA GLN A 390 11.21 -15.89 -35.51
C GLN A 390 11.33 -16.22 -34.02
N LEU A 391 11.91 -15.34 -33.20
CA LEU A 391 12.05 -15.49 -31.74
C LEU A 391 11.00 -14.71 -30.95
N ARG A 392 10.13 -13.96 -31.61
CA ARG A 392 9.10 -13.15 -30.94
C ARG A 392 8.28 -14.01 -29.96
N GLY A 393 8.18 -13.58 -28.73
CA GLY A 393 7.43 -14.23 -27.65
C GLY A 393 8.08 -15.51 -27.10
N ARG A 394 9.23 -15.93 -27.58
CA ARG A 394 9.93 -17.12 -27.08
C ARG A 394 10.69 -16.78 -25.80
N THR A 395 10.28 -17.34 -24.69
CA THR A 395 10.97 -17.16 -23.39
C THR A 395 12.20 -18.07 -23.26
N THR A 396 12.36 -19.07 -24.11
CA THR A 396 13.56 -19.90 -24.18
C THR A 396 14.08 -19.93 -25.61
N VAL A 397 15.35 -19.62 -25.78
CA VAL A 397 16.04 -19.57 -27.07
C VAL A 397 17.22 -20.54 -27.06
N ASP A 398 17.21 -21.51 -28.01
CA ASP A 398 18.36 -22.36 -28.30
C ASP A 398 19.30 -21.57 -29.24
N LEU A 399 20.49 -21.20 -28.76
CA LEU A 399 21.41 -20.36 -29.51
C LEU A 399 21.96 -21.03 -30.78
N ARG A 400 21.78 -22.36 -30.94
CA ARG A 400 22.07 -23.06 -32.21
C ARG A 400 21.17 -22.61 -33.35
N THR A 401 19.96 -22.12 -33.02
CA THR A 401 18.98 -21.63 -34.00
C THR A 401 19.14 -20.15 -34.33
N VAL A 402 19.98 -19.43 -33.59
CA VAL A 402 20.23 -18.00 -33.81
C VAL A 402 21.26 -17.83 -34.95
N PRO A 403 20.94 -17.06 -36.00
CA PRO A 403 21.88 -16.80 -37.08
C PRO A 403 23.03 -15.88 -36.58
N LEU A 404 24.21 -16.43 -36.40
CA LEU A 404 25.42 -15.69 -36.03
C LEU A 404 26.29 -15.47 -37.29
N PRO A 405 26.21 -14.30 -37.93
CA PRO A 405 26.95 -14.02 -39.19
C PRO A 405 28.43 -13.74 -38.95
N GLY A 406 29.25 -14.05 -39.93
CA GLY A 406 30.68 -13.73 -39.90
C GLY A 406 31.56 -14.90 -39.42
N PRO A 407 32.88 -14.64 -39.20
CA PRO A 407 33.86 -15.66 -38.88
C PRO A 407 33.63 -16.26 -37.46
N ARG A 408 34.21 -17.47 -37.24
CA ARG A 408 34.25 -18.06 -35.89
C ARG A 408 34.98 -17.13 -34.94
N GLY A 409 34.46 -17.06 -33.67
CA GLY A 409 35.02 -16.23 -32.63
C GLY A 409 34.52 -14.76 -32.62
N ARG A 410 33.77 -14.36 -33.67
CA ARG A 410 33.10 -13.04 -33.61
C ARG A 410 32.06 -13.04 -32.49
N VAL A 411 32.09 -11.97 -31.67
CA VAL A 411 31.10 -11.72 -30.60
C VAL A 411 29.95 -10.92 -31.18
N HIS A 412 28.75 -11.37 -30.91
CA HIS A 412 27.47 -10.72 -31.22
C HIS A 412 26.74 -10.35 -29.95
N THR A 413 25.87 -9.34 -30.01
CA THR A 413 25.02 -8.96 -28.89
C THR A 413 23.59 -9.46 -29.15
N LEU A 414 23.14 -10.46 -28.39
CA LEU A 414 21.76 -10.92 -28.37
C LEU A 414 21.00 -10.14 -27.29
N THR A 415 19.89 -9.51 -27.66
CA THR A 415 19.11 -8.65 -26.77
C THR A 415 17.66 -9.12 -26.72
N ALA A 416 17.12 -9.27 -25.50
CA ALA A 416 15.71 -9.45 -25.21
C ALA A 416 15.12 -8.09 -24.75
N THR A 417 13.98 -7.72 -25.30
CA THR A 417 13.21 -6.54 -24.85
C THR A 417 11.79 -6.95 -24.54
N ALA A 418 11.35 -6.72 -23.32
CA ALA A 418 10.01 -6.98 -22.87
C ALA A 418 9.28 -5.68 -22.53
N THR A 419 8.00 -5.59 -22.90
CA THR A 419 7.14 -4.45 -22.62
C THR A 419 5.78 -4.93 -22.12
N ASP A 420 5.32 -4.42 -20.98
CA ASP A 420 3.95 -4.57 -20.54
C ASP A 420 3.05 -3.61 -21.35
N PRO A 421 2.15 -4.14 -22.21
CA PRO A 421 1.30 -3.33 -23.07
C PRO A 421 0.03 -2.84 -22.38
N THR A 422 -0.05 -2.92 -21.06
CA THR A 422 -1.28 -2.62 -20.29
C THR A 422 -1.98 -1.35 -20.77
N PRO A 423 -3.31 -1.37 -20.97
CA PRO A 423 -4.08 -0.16 -21.25
C PRO A 423 -4.34 0.69 -20.00
N ALA A 424 -3.96 0.20 -18.82
CA ALA A 424 -4.14 0.90 -17.54
C ALA A 424 -3.08 1.99 -17.28
N VAL A 425 -2.09 2.15 -18.17
CA VAL A 425 -1.12 3.24 -18.14
C VAL A 425 -1.18 3.99 -19.47
N LEU A 426 -1.68 5.22 -19.45
CA LEU A 426 -1.86 6.06 -20.65
C LEU A 426 -0.77 7.11 -20.79
N ASP A 427 -0.11 7.50 -19.69
CA ASP A 427 0.97 8.47 -19.73
C ASP A 427 2.22 7.90 -20.41
N PRO A 428 2.68 8.48 -21.55
CA PRO A 428 3.86 7.99 -22.24
C PRO A 428 5.14 8.03 -21.40
N ALA A 429 5.26 8.97 -20.46
CA ALA A 429 6.43 9.06 -19.60
C ALA A 429 6.45 7.87 -18.60
N LEU A 430 5.31 7.52 -18.03
CA LEU A 430 5.18 6.36 -17.15
C LEU A 430 5.38 5.03 -17.90
N ARG A 431 4.93 4.95 -19.15
CA ARG A 431 5.11 3.75 -20.01
C ARG A 431 6.56 3.38 -20.26
N THR A 432 7.48 4.30 -20.17
CA THR A 432 8.92 3.99 -20.33
C THR A 432 9.42 3.01 -19.30
N GLY A 433 8.91 3.09 -18.06
CA GLY A 433 9.24 2.17 -16.96
C GLY A 433 8.69 0.75 -17.16
N LEU A 434 7.69 0.57 -18.04
CA LEU A 434 7.06 -0.71 -18.34
C LEU A 434 7.86 -1.55 -19.35
N THR A 435 9.06 -1.11 -19.74
CA THR A 435 9.93 -1.79 -20.68
C THR A 435 11.27 -2.09 -20.05
N ALA A 436 11.74 -3.33 -20.21
CA ALA A 436 13.08 -3.74 -19.79
C ALA A 436 13.83 -4.42 -20.93
N THR A 437 15.14 -4.31 -20.89
CA THR A 437 16.04 -4.90 -21.90
C THR A 437 17.19 -5.60 -21.20
N LEU A 438 17.46 -6.84 -21.60
CA LEU A 438 18.62 -7.62 -21.17
C LEU A 438 19.46 -8.01 -22.40
N SER A 439 20.79 -7.99 -22.28
CA SER A 439 21.70 -8.31 -23.37
C SER A 439 22.80 -9.27 -22.94
N TRP A 440 23.18 -10.14 -23.87
CA TRP A 440 24.24 -11.13 -23.69
C TRP A 440 25.18 -11.15 -24.89
N PRO A 441 26.51 -11.16 -24.67
CA PRO A 441 27.48 -11.44 -25.72
C PRO A 441 27.40 -12.92 -26.11
N VAL A 442 27.26 -13.20 -27.41
CA VAL A 442 27.14 -14.56 -27.95
C VAL A 442 28.24 -14.79 -28.99
N THR A 443 29.01 -15.88 -28.84
CA THR A 443 30.04 -16.32 -29.79
C THR A 443 29.59 -17.53 -30.59
N ARG A 444 30.06 -17.53 -31.87
CA ARG A 444 29.80 -18.63 -32.77
C ARG A 444 30.69 -19.84 -32.48
#